data_7a733d3bbfe0d86e7b295551d4b04050
#
_entry.id   7a733d3bbfe0d86e7b295551d4b04050
#
_cell.length_a   1.000
_cell.length_b   1.000
_cell.length_c   1.000
_cell.angle_alpha   90.00
_cell.angle_beta   90.00
_cell.angle_gamma   90.00
#
_symmetry.space_group_name_H-M   'P 1'
#
loop_
_entity.id
_entity.type
_entity.pdbx_description
1 polymer ?
#
loop_
_entity_poly.entity_id
_entity_poly.type
_entity_poly.pdbx_seq_one_letter_code
_entity_poly.pdbx_strand_id
1 'polypeptide(L)'
;MKYKDYKHLIICISIISLWIMILFFLGNIVSSKIDILNIERNQQQEELISYYDFMAKNKSIDSYREKINFNLNLLTEKIPQEIDEEKFLLQLNNMAKYSSVNIIEMMPKNKSTQDNLKQEEIELVLQGDYFAIVDFLHQLNLNSRLVSIQDSNIFIQNNTINAKLTLQIYANN
;
A
#
# COMPACT_ATOMS: atom_id res chain seq x y z
N MET A 1 27.48 46.75 -66.82
CA MET A 1 26.22 46.01 -66.87
C MET A 1 26.22 44.69 -66.00
N LYS A 2 27.08 44.58 -65.01
CA LYS A 2 27.23 43.32 -64.21
C LYS A 2 26.78 43.40 -62.70
N TYR A 3 26.51 44.60 -62.22
CA TYR A 3 26.25 44.77 -60.73
C TYR A 3 24.77 44.59 -60.37
N LYS A 4 23.84 44.65 -61.26
CA LYS A 4 22.40 44.55 -61.07
C LYS A 4 21.97 43.08 -60.96
N ASP A 5 22.63 42.18 -61.67
CA ASP A 5 22.30 40.74 -61.72
C ASP A 5 22.68 40.05 -60.46
N TYR A 6 23.75 40.44 -59.75
CA TYR A 6 24.17 39.88 -58.48
C TYR A 6 23.19 40.18 -57.35
N LYS A 7 22.52 41.33 -57.34
CA LYS A 7 21.51 41.67 -56.35
C LYS A 7 20.29 40.76 -56.44
N HIS A 8 19.81 40.46 -57.64
CA HIS A 8 18.70 39.54 -57.84
C HIS A 8 19.06 38.10 -57.44
N LEU A 9 20.30 37.67 -57.71
CA LEU A 9 20.79 36.35 -57.36
C LEU A 9 20.91 36.19 -55.85
N ILE A 10 21.37 37.18 -55.11
CA ILE A 10 21.43 37.18 -53.63
C ILE A 10 20.03 37.13 -53.04
N ILE A 11 19.09 37.88 -53.60
CA ILE A 11 17.71 37.86 -53.13
C ILE A 11 17.08 36.50 -53.36
N CYS A 12 17.26 35.85 -54.47
CA CYS A 12 16.75 34.48 -54.71
C CYS A 12 17.34 33.46 -53.77
N ILE A 13 18.66 33.53 -53.52
CA ILE A 13 19.30 32.60 -52.54
C ILE A 13 18.74 32.81 -51.12
N SER A 14 18.50 34.05 -50.71
CA SER A 14 17.95 34.34 -49.38
C SER A 14 16.52 33.83 -49.23
N ILE A 15 15.69 33.93 -50.26
CA ILE A 15 14.33 33.38 -50.27
C ILE A 15 14.33 31.85 -50.17
N ILE A 16 15.21 31.20 -50.95
CA ILE A 16 15.36 29.74 -50.91
C ILE A 16 15.83 29.27 -49.53
N SER A 17 16.79 29.96 -48.91
CA SER A 17 17.29 29.66 -47.58
C SER A 17 16.17 29.80 -46.50
N LEU A 18 15.35 30.82 -46.64
CA LEU A 18 14.21 31.05 -45.72
C LEU A 18 13.15 29.94 -45.85
N TRP A 19 12.88 29.50 -47.08
CA TRP A 19 11.97 28.37 -47.34
C TRP A 19 12.47 27.05 -46.73
N ILE A 20 13.75 26.75 -46.86
CA ILE A 20 14.36 25.55 -46.26
C ILE A 20 14.27 25.61 -44.76
N MET A 21 14.50 26.78 -44.16
CA MET A 21 14.38 26.97 -42.69
C MET A 21 12.95 26.72 -42.19
N ILE A 22 11.94 27.21 -42.92
CA ILE A 22 10.53 26.99 -42.57
C ILE A 22 10.18 25.50 -42.66
N LEU A 23 10.59 24.80 -43.69
CA LEU A 23 10.33 23.35 -43.85
C LEU A 23 11.00 22.54 -42.75
N PHE A 24 12.21 22.89 -42.33
CA PHE A 24 12.90 22.25 -41.22
C PHE A 24 12.17 22.45 -39.88
N PHE A 25 11.68 23.68 -39.65
CA PHE A 25 10.94 24.01 -38.44
C PHE A 25 9.59 23.29 -38.37
N LEU A 26 8.85 23.22 -39.49
CA LEU A 26 7.61 22.48 -39.60
C LEU A 26 7.81 20.97 -39.41
N GLY A 27 8.89 20.40 -39.95
CA GLY A 27 9.25 19.00 -39.79
C GLY A 27 9.46 18.62 -38.32
N ASN A 28 10.16 19.44 -37.55
CA ASN A 28 10.40 19.21 -36.12
C ASN A 28 9.11 19.26 -35.28
N ILE A 29 8.18 20.18 -35.60
CA ILE A 29 6.90 20.28 -34.89
C ILE A 29 6.02 19.04 -35.15
N VAL A 30 6.02 18.55 -36.38
CA VAL A 30 5.23 17.37 -36.76
C VAL A 30 5.81 16.12 -36.12
N SER A 31 7.14 15.95 -36.11
CA SER A 31 7.79 14.80 -35.47
C SER A 31 7.49 14.73 -33.96
N SER A 32 7.58 15.85 -33.26
CA SER A 32 7.28 15.89 -31.82
C SER A 32 5.83 15.55 -31.47
N LYS A 33 4.87 15.92 -32.33
CA LYS A 33 3.46 15.53 -32.16
C LYS A 33 3.22 14.03 -32.42
N ILE A 34 3.93 13.47 -33.41
CA ILE A 34 3.85 12.03 -33.71
C ILE A 34 4.39 11.22 -32.53
N ASP A 35 5.49 11.65 -31.90
CA ASP A 35 6.05 10.97 -30.73
C ASP A 35 5.08 10.98 -29.54
N ILE A 36 4.44 12.11 -29.27
CA ILE A 36 3.43 12.22 -28.21
C ILE A 36 2.25 11.28 -28.48
N LEU A 37 1.73 11.27 -29.69
CA LEU A 37 0.62 10.40 -30.09
C LEU A 37 0.99 8.90 -30.01
N ASN A 38 2.23 8.55 -30.33
CA ASN A 38 2.72 7.18 -30.19
C ASN A 38 2.84 6.75 -28.73
N ILE A 39 3.27 7.64 -27.84
CA ILE A 39 3.32 7.38 -26.40
C ILE A 39 1.90 7.16 -25.84
N GLU A 40 0.98 8.04 -26.21
CA GLU A 40 -0.43 7.94 -25.78
C GLU A 40 -1.10 6.65 -26.28
N ARG A 41 -0.84 6.28 -27.52
CA ARG A 41 -1.31 5.03 -28.13
C ARG A 41 -0.73 3.80 -27.42
N ASN A 42 0.56 3.82 -27.08
CA ASN A 42 1.20 2.72 -26.38
C ASN A 42 0.64 2.57 -24.95
N GLN A 43 0.39 3.67 -24.24
CA GLN A 43 -0.25 3.66 -22.92
C GLN A 43 -1.66 3.06 -22.99
N GLN A 44 -2.48 3.45 -23.95
CA GLN A 44 -3.80 2.88 -24.17
C GLN A 44 -3.75 1.38 -24.51
N GLN A 45 -2.74 0.94 -25.27
CA GLN A 45 -2.55 -0.48 -25.55
C GLN A 45 -2.14 -1.27 -24.31
N GLU A 46 -1.28 -0.72 -23.46
CA GLU A 46 -0.89 -1.36 -22.19
C GLU A 46 -2.09 -1.47 -21.22
N GLU A 47 -2.91 -0.44 -21.14
CA GLU A 47 -4.16 -0.48 -20.37
C GLU A 47 -5.11 -1.55 -20.89
N LEU A 48 -5.30 -1.64 -22.20
CA LEU A 48 -6.12 -2.68 -22.82
C LEU A 48 -5.58 -4.09 -22.54
N ILE A 49 -4.27 -4.30 -22.67
CA ILE A 49 -3.64 -5.60 -22.38
C ILE A 49 -3.84 -5.95 -20.90
N SER A 50 -3.64 -5.00 -20.01
CA SER A 50 -3.86 -5.21 -18.57
C SER A 50 -5.31 -5.56 -18.26
N TYR A 51 -6.26 -4.93 -18.94
CA TYR A 51 -7.68 -5.23 -18.82
C TYR A 51 -8.03 -6.65 -19.33
N TYR A 52 -7.50 -7.03 -20.49
CA TYR A 52 -7.70 -8.37 -21.03
C TYR A 52 -7.06 -9.46 -20.16
N ASP A 53 -5.89 -9.19 -19.61
CA ASP A 53 -5.19 -10.10 -18.69
C ASP A 53 -5.96 -10.26 -17.37
N PHE A 54 -6.53 -9.16 -16.87
CA PHE A 54 -7.44 -9.18 -15.73
C PHE A 54 -8.69 -10.00 -16.01
N MET A 55 -9.35 -9.78 -17.15
CA MET A 55 -10.53 -10.54 -17.55
C MET A 55 -10.22 -12.03 -17.78
N ALA A 56 -9.07 -12.36 -18.35
CA ALA A 56 -8.65 -13.74 -18.57
C ALA A 56 -8.34 -14.47 -17.27
N LYS A 57 -7.73 -13.80 -16.29
CA LYS A 57 -7.45 -14.34 -14.95
C LYS A 57 -8.71 -14.48 -14.09
N ASN A 58 -9.67 -13.61 -14.29
CA ASN A 58 -10.94 -13.62 -13.57
C ASN A 58 -12.05 -14.09 -14.52
N LYS A 59 -12.23 -15.40 -14.60
CA LYS A 59 -13.15 -16.09 -15.54
C LYS A 59 -14.61 -15.61 -15.52
N SER A 60 -15.02 -14.87 -14.50
CA SER A 60 -16.23 -14.07 -14.47
C SER A 60 -16.11 -12.96 -13.44
N ILE A 61 -16.74 -11.82 -13.69
CA ILE A 61 -16.90 -10.72 -12.73
C ILE A 61 -17.56 -11.23 -11.44
N ASP A 62 -18.44 -12.21 -11.56
CA ASP A 62 -19.15 -12.81 -10.43
C ASP A 62 -18.19 -13.59 -9.51
N SER A 63 -17.25 -14.38 -10.05
CA SER A 63 -16.27 -15.08 -9.22
C SER A 63 -15.31 -14.13 -8.49
N TYR A 64 -15.00 -12.98 -9.09
CA TYR A 64 -14.21 -11.95 -8.45
C TYR A 64 -15.00 -11.24 -7.34
N ARG A 65 -16.28 -10.96 -7.60
CA ARG A 65 -17.19 -10.40 -6.60
C ARG A 65 -17.40 -11.35 -5.42
N GLU A 66 -17.54 -12.65 -5.66
CA GLU A 66 -17.61 -13.66 -4.62
C GLU A 66 -16.34 -13.69 -3.77
N LYS A 67 -15.15 -13.63 -4.39
CA LYS A 67 -13.89 -13.53 -3.65
C LYS A 67 -13.77 -12.28 -2.80
N ILE A 68 -14.18 -11.13 -3.34
CA ILE A 68 -14.21 -9.87 -2.57
C ILE A 68 -15.17 -10.00 -1.40
N ASN A 69 -16.39 -10.48 -1.62
CA ASN A 69 -17.38 -10.65 -0.56
C ASN A 69 -16.93 -11.66 0.50
N PHE A 70 -16.29 -12.75 0.09
CA PHE A 70 -15.71 -13.71 1.02
C PHE A 70 -14.61 -13.06 1.89
N ASN A 71 -13.70 -12.31 1.29
CA ASN A 71 -12.65 -11.61 2.03
C ASN A 71 -13.22 -10.51 2.94
N LEU A 72 -14.25 -9.78 2.50
CA LEU A 72 -14.94 -8.80 3.32
C LEU A 72 -15.62 -9.46 4.53
N ASN A 73 -16.29 -10.59 4.34
CA ASN A 73 -16.90 -11.33 5.44
C ASN A 73 -15.85 -11.81 6.45
N LEU A 74 -14.71 -12.34 5.99
CA LEU A 74 -13.60 -12.72 6.87
C LEU A 74 -13.05 -11.52 7.66
N LEU A 75 -12.96 -10.36 7.03
CA LEU A 75 -12.53 -9.14 7.72
C LEU A 75 -13.57 -8.66 8.74
N THR A 76 -14.85 -8.75 8.39
CA THR A 76 -15.95 -8.36 9.28
C THR A 76 -16.04 -9.29 10.51
N GLU A 77 -15.75 -10.58 10.35
CA GLU A 77 -15.64 -11.50 11.48
C GLU A 77 -14.48 -11.15 12.41
N LYS A 78 -13.38 -10.65 11.87
CA LYS A 78 -12.19 -10.23 12.63
C LYS A 78 -12.35 -8.86 13.31
N ILE A 79 -13.30 -8.04 12.86
CA ILE A 79 -13.57 -6.71 13.42
C ILE A 79 -14.98 -6.75 14.03
N PRO A 80 -15.13 -7.01 15.33
CA PRO A 80 -16.43 -7.05 15.99
C PRO A 80 -17.09 -5.67 16.01
N GLN A 81 -18.38 -5.64 16.28
CA GLN A 81 -19.14 -4.38 16.37
C GLN A 81 -18.78 -3.57 17.63
N GLU A 82 -18.32 -4.24 18.68
CA GLU A 82 -17.90 -3.58 19.91
C GLU A 82 -16.54 -4.08 20.40
N ILE A 83 -15.81 -3.18 21.07
CA ILE A 83 -14.58 -3.55 21.76
C ILE A 83 -14.97 -4.19 23.09
N ASP A 84 -14.97 -5.53 23.12
CA ASP A 84 -15.07 -6.30 24.36
C ASP A 84 -13.67 -6.44 24.98
N GLU A 85 -13.30 -5.42 25.77
CA GLU A 85 -11.98 -5.30 26.39
C GLU A 85 -11.72 -6.46 27.36
N GLU A 86 -12.66 -6.75 28.26
CA GLU A 86 -12.51 -7.82 29.26
C GLU A 86 -12.24 -9.18 28.60
N LYS A 87 -13.02 -9.50 27.59
CA LYS A 87 -12.84 -10.75 26.85
C LYS A 87 -11.50 -10.83 26.14
N PHE A 88 -11.03 -9.72 25.58
CA PHE A 88 -9.74 -9.69 24.93
C PHE A 88 -8.57 -9.82 25.92
N LEU A 89 -8.63 -9.15 27.06
CA LEU A 89 -7.64 -9.29 28.14
C LEU A 89 -7.60 -10.73 28.70
N LEU A 90 -8.75 -11.38 28.81
CA LEU A 90 -8.83 -12.80 29.16
C LEU A 90 -8.18 -13.69 28.09
N GLN A 91 -8.39 -13.40 26.83
CA GLN A 91 -7.73 -14.13 25.72
C GLN A 91 -6.22 -13.98 25.79
N LEU A 92 -5.68 -12.76 25.99
CA LEU A 92 -4.25 -12.52 26.15
C LEU A 92 -3.67 -13.34 27.32
N ASN A 93 -4.37 -13.39 28.45
CA ASN A 93 -3.97 -14.21 29.60
C ASN A 93 -3.91 -15.70 29.27
N ASN A 94 -4.89 -16.20 28.54
CA ASN A 94 -4.89 -17.59 28.10
C ASN A 94 -3.75 -17.91 27.13
N MET A 95 -3.51 -17.04 26.17
CA MET A 95 -2.38 -17.18 25.24
C MET A 95 -1.05 -17.19 25.98
N ALA A 96 -0.85 -16.29 26.93
CA ALA A 96 0.36 -16.24 27.75
C ALA A 96 0.57 -17.55 28.53
N LYS A 97 -0.48 -18.11 29.11
CA LYS A 97 -0.41 -19.41 29.80
C LYS A 97 -0.04 -20.54 28.84
N TYR A 98 -0.64 -20.57 27.63
CA TYR A 98 -0.34 -21.58 26.62
C TYR A 98 1.13 -21.51 26.18
N SER A 99 1.63 -20.30 25.96
CA SER A 99 3.02 -20.07 25.50
C SER A 99 4.04 -20.06 26.64
N SER A 100 3.63 -20.34 27.89
CA SER A 100 4.51 -20.29 29.07
C SER A 100 5.18 -18.93 29.28
N VAL A 101 4.51 -17.85 28.90
CA VAL A 101 4.93 -16.47 29.10
C VAL A 101 4.22 -15.90 30.33
N ASN A 102 4.94 -15.11 31.12
CA ASN A 102 4.37 -14.38 32.24
C ASN A 102 4.01 -12.97 31.83
N ILE A 103 2.77 -12.54 32.07
CA ILE A 103 2.35 -11.15 31.90
C ILE A 103 2.72 -10.39 33.16
N ILE A 104 3.64 -9.44 33.06
CA ILE A 104 4.05 -8.57 34.16
C ILE A 104 3.10 -7.40 34.32
N GLU A 105 2.68 -6.83 33.19
CA GLU A 105 1.81 -5.67 33.15
C GLU A 105 0.91 -5.73 31.92
N MET A 106 -0.33 -5.34 32.10
CA MET A 106 -1.31 -5.26 31.02
C MET A 106 -2.25 -4.09 31.30
N MET A 107 -2.13 -3.03 30.52
CA MET A 107 -2.87 -1.78 30.71
C MET A 107 -3.54 -1.32 29.44
N PRO A 108 -4.88 -1.22 29.43
CA PRO A 108 -5.59 -0.45 28.42
C PRO A 108 -5.17 1.03 28.48
N LYS A 109 -4.96 1.65 27.35
CA LYS A 109 -4.50 3.04 27.23
C LYS A 109 -5.59 3.92 26.65
N ASN A 110 -5.46 4.24 25.41
CA ASN A 110 -6.27 5.23 24.72
C ASN A 110 -7.33 4.55 23.86
N LYS A 111 -8.55 5.11 23.92
CA LYS A 111 -9.61 4.79 22.96
C LYS A 111 -9.70 5.93 21.97
N SER A 112 -9.69 5.62 20.70
CA SER A 112 -9.82 6.60 19.62
C SER A 112 -10.77 6.06 18.55
N THR A 113 -11.25 6.97 17.69
CA THR A 113 -12.03 6.59 16.51
C THR A 113 -11.35 7.21 15.30
N GLN A 114 -10.96 6.38 14.35
CA GLN A 114 -10.34 6.81 13.11
C GLN A 114 -10.94 6.01 11.95
N ASP A 115 -11.26 6.67 10.83
CA ASP A 115 -11.79 6.04 9.62
C ASP A 115 -13.02 5.14 9.85
N ASN A 116 -13.94 5.56 10.73
CA ASN A 116 -15.12 4.80 11.17
C ASN A 116 -14.80 3.51 11.96
N LEU A 117 -13.59 3.34 12.44
CA LEU A 117 -13.20 2.24 13.31
C LEU A 117 -12.92 2.77 14.72
N LYS A 118 -13.52 2.13 15.71
CA LYS A 118 -13.12 2.29 17.11
C LYS A 118 -11.81 1.55 17.31
N GLN A 119 -10.87 2.19 17.96
CA GLN A 119 -9.55 1.65 18.22
C GLN A 119 -9.25 1.75 19.71
N GLU A 120 -8.64 0.73 20.26
CA GLU A 120 -8.15 0.72 21.63
C GLU A 120 -6.74 0.20 21.69
N GLU A 121 -5.90 0.94 22.40
CA GLU A 121 -4.50 0.65 22.60
C GLU A 121 -4.30 -0.09 23.94
N ILE A 122 -3.54 -1.18 23.92
CA ILE A 122 -3.24 -1.98 25.13
C ILE A 122 -1.72 -2.13 25.22
N GLU A 123 -1.16 -1.66 26.31
CA GLU A 123 0.24 -1.87 26.64
C GLU A 123 0.38 -3.20 27.39
N LEU A 124 1.32 -4.03 26.94
CA LEU A 124 1.56 -5.37 27.45
C LEU A 124 3.05 -5.56 27.73
N VAL A 125 3.40 -5.97 28.93
CA VAL A 125 4.77 -6.34 29.30
C VAL A 125 4.81 -7.82 29.60
N LEU A 126 5.58 -8.55 28.79
CA LEU A 126 5.75 -9.99 28.86
C LEU A 126 7.14 -10.32 29.38
N GLN A 127 7.24 -11.42 30.12
CA GLN A 127 8.51 -12.00 30.57
C GLN A 127 8.53 -13.49 30.25
N GLY A 128 9.61 -13.99 29.67
CA GLY A 128 9.75 -15.41 29.34
C GLY A 128 11.01 -15.69 28.54
N ASP A 129 11.12 -16.93 28.11
CA ASP A 129 12.19 -17.34 27.19
C ASP A 129 11.87 -16.84 25.77
N TYR A 130 12.90 -16.76 24.93
CA TYR A 130 12.76 -16.29 23.54
C TYR A 130 11.68 -17.06 22.77
N PHE A 131 11.71 -18.39 22.83
CA PHE A 131 10.75 -19.23 22.12
C PHE A 131 9.34 -19.10 22.67
N ALA A 132 9.18 -18.91 23.97
CA ALA A 132 7.90 -18.65 24.61
C ALA A 132 7.27 -17.35 24.12
N ILE A 133 8.06 -16.27 24.04
CA ILE A 133 7.60 -14.98 23.50
C ILE A 133 7.22 -15.10 22.01
N VAL A 134 8.02 -15.79 21.22
CA VAL A 134 7.72 -16.02 19.80
C VAL A 134 6.42 -16.83 19.63
N ASP A 135 6.21 -17.85 20.45
CA ASP A 135 4.98 -18.64 20.41
C ASP A 135 3.76 -17.79 20.82
N PHE A 136 3.89 -16.95 21.84
CA PHE A 136 2.85 -15.99 22.19
C PHE A 136 2.49 -15.06 21.03
N LEU A 137 3.47 -14.49 20.33
CA LEU A 137 3.23 -13.65 19.15
C LEU A 137 2.59 -14.43 18.00
N HIS A 138 2.94 -15.69 17.85
CA HIS A 138 2.30 -16.57 16.88
C HIS A 138 0.83 -16.84 17.22
N GLN A 139 0.52 -17.15 18.48
CA GLN A 139 -0.86 -17.30 18.97
C GLN A 139 -1.66 -16.01 18.81
N LEU A 140 -1.05 -14.86 19.07
CA LEU A 140 -1.67 -13.55 18.86
C LEU A 140 -2.05 -13.33 17.40
N ASN A 141 -1.19 -13.71 16.47
CA ASN A 141 -1.46 -13.60 15.02
C ASN A 141 -2.55 -14.57 14.54
N LEU A 142 -2.68 -15.73 15.17
CA LEU A 142 -3.73 -16.71 14.87
C LEU A 142 -5.09 -16.35 15.50
N ASN A 143 -5.15 -15.32 16.30
CA ASN A 143 -6.40 -14.91 16.95
C ASN A 143 -7.49 -14.59 15.90
N SER A 144 -8.72 -14.88 16.26
CA SER A 144 -9.89 -14.55 15.44
C SER A 144 -10.11 -13.04 15.31
N ARG A 145 -9.59 -12.23 16.24
CA ARG A 145 -9.69 -10.77 16.23
C ARG A 145 -8.51 -10.13 15.54
N LEU A 146 -8.76 -9.05 14.79
CA LEU A 146 -7.70 -8.23 14.22
C LEU A 146 -6.94 -7.49 15.33
N VAL A 147 -5.65 -7.78 15.44
CA VAL A 147 -4.73 -7.14 16.38
C VAL A 147 -3.53 -6.62 15.59
N SER A 148 -3.17 -5.37 15.81
CA SER A 148 -1.97 -4.76 15.24
C SER A 148 -0.95 -4.48 16.34
N ILE A 149 0.31 -4.79 16.09
CA ILE A 149 1.42 -4.41 16.98
C ILE A 149 1.96 -3.07 16.49
N GLN A 150 1.75 -2.00 17.26
CA GLN A 150 2.19 -0.65 16.91
C GLN A 150 3.64 -0.39 17.28
N ASP A 151 4.03 -0.92 18.45
CA ASP A 151 5.41 -0.82 18.93
C ASP A 151 5.81 -2.10 19.66
N SER A 152 7.10 -2.43 19.56
CA SER A 152 7.68 -3.58 20.26
C SER A 152 9.09 -3.28 20.69
N ASN A 153 9.37 -3.47 21.97
CA ASN A 153 10.70 -3.32 22.56
C ASN A 153 11.05 -4.57 23.35
N ILE A 154 12.09 -5.27 22.95
CA ILE A 154 12.58 -6.47 23.60
C ILE A 154 13.92 -6.15 24.28
N PHE A 155 14.01 -6.42 25.57
CA PHE A 155 15.21 -6.15 26.37
C PHE A 155 15.44 -7.27 27.40
N ILE A 156 16.68 -7.39 27.85
CA ILE A 156 17.07 -8.36 28.87
C ILE A 156 17.19 -7.64 30.20
N GLN A 157 16.48 -8.15 31.19
CA GLN A 157 16.56 -7.69 32.59
C GLN A 157 16.61 -8.89 33.52
N ASN A 158 17.54 -8.87 34.46
CA ASN A 158 17.73 -9.97 35.44
C ASN A 158 17.88 -11.36 34.80
N ASN A 159 18.60 -11.43 33.68
CA ASN A 159 18.83 -12.65 32.89
C ASN A 159 17.55 -13.28 32.29
N THR A 160 16.48 -12.53 32.22
CA THR A 160 15.23 -12.91 31.55
C THR A 160 14.91 -11.95 30.43
N ILE A 161 14.26 -12.43 29.38
CA ILE A 161 13.81 -11.60 28.28
C ILE A 161 12.48 -10.97 28.66
N ASN A 162 12.41 -9.66 28.50
CA ASN A 162 11.17 -8.90 28.65
C ASN A 162 10.82 -8.31 27.29
N ALA A 163 9.53 -8.38 26.93
CA ALA A 163 8.99 -7.78 25.73
C ALA A 163 7.89 -6.80 26.10
N LYS A 164 8.11 -5.53 25.80
CA LYS A 164 7.07 -4.50 25.90
C LYS A 164 6.43 -4.34 24.54
N LEU A 165 5.11 -4.57 24.46
CA LEU A 165 4.31 -4.52 23.25
C LEU A 165 3.21 -3.48 23.40
N THR A 166 2.99 -2.70 22.35
CA THR A 166 1.81 -1.84 22.20
C THR A 166 0.92 -2.45 21.15
N LEU A 167 -0.20 -3.03 21.62
CA LEU A 167 -1.19 -3.68 20.79
C LEU A 167 -2.32 -2.70 20.48
N GLN A 168 -2.86 -2.76 19.28
CA GLN A 168 -4.05 -2.03 18.88
C GLN A 168 -5.12 -3.00 18.40
N ILE A 169 -6.31 -2.91 19.00
CA ILE A 169 -7.49 -3.69 18.63
C ILE A 169 -8.53 -2.78 17.98
N TYR A 170 -9.36 -3.37 17.15
CA TYR A 170 -10.32 -2.65 16.32
C TYR A 170 -11.74 -3.18 16.52
N ALA A 171 -12.72 -2.26 16.43
CA ALA A 171 -14.13 -2.59 16.31
C ALA A 171 -14.81 -1.66 15.31
N ASN A 172 -15.95 -2.09 14.80
CA ASN A 172 -16.76 -1.26 13.91
C ASN A 172 -17.43 -0.13 14.72
N ASN A 173 -17.72 1.02 14.06
CA ASN A 173 -18.34 2.16 14.75
C ASN A 173 -19.86 2.08 14.63
#